data_02b99bd9bc546d7ab283556bdbc9f838
#
_entry.id   02b99bd9bc546d7ab283556bdbc9f838
#
_cell.length_a   1.000
_cell.length_b   1.000
_cell.length_c   1.000
_cell.angle_alpha   90.00
_cell.angle_beta   90.00
_cell.angle_gamma   90.00
#
_symmetry.space_group_name_H-M   'P 1'
#
loop_
_entity.id
_entity.type
_entity.pdbx_description
1 polymer ?
#
loop_
_entity_poly.entity_id
_entity_poly.type
_entity_poly.pdbx_seq_one_letter_code
_entity_poly.pdbx_strand_id
1 'polypeptide(L)'
;MRVQFSGLDTRKRGSPVVVFEAGATNSLEVWRSVLPQVATLAPVVAYDRPGLGRSEWDNETPTPRHVSNRLRRLLQQIGAEPPYVLVGYSWGGTLARYFAGYHPGEVAGLVYVDPGPIVTQSLADNLAPFDAIGAGRAGYDALWSSYAALFERSSPAVRAEFNVFRGLMERDLADRDLWPVPDVPVVVLVAAKPYPPFLKLPYDPQAHFQADLRHRIRMLQEWALAAPRGTLIVSNHTSHAVPWEDPELIVWAVNRVLSAVPNRP
;
A
#
# COMPACT_ATOMS: atom_id res chain seq x y z
N MET A 1 -8.01 14.66 -11.03
CA MET A 1 -7.71 14.12 -9.68
C MET A 1 -7.28 15.25 -8.77
N ARG A 2 -7.72 15.27 -7.51
CA ARG A 2 -7.19 16.16 -6.47
C ARG A 2 -5.76 15.73 -6.13
N VAL A 3 -4.85 16.70 -6.05
CA VAL A 3 -3.44 16.47 -5.70
C VAL A 3 -2.96 17.54 -4.71
N GLN A 4 -2.09 17.15 -3.81
CA GLN A 4 -1.34 18.02 -2.92
C GLN A 4 0.15 17.72 -3.13
N PHE A 5 0.95 18.73 -3.37
CA PHE A 5 2.39 18.58 -3.55
C PHE A 5 3.16 19.78 -3.00
N SER A 6 4.43 19.58 -2.73
CA SER A 6 5.34 20.62 -2.24
C SER A 6 6.76 20.33 -2.70
N GLY A 7 7.57 21.39 -2.88
CA GLY A 7 9.00 21.32 -3.16
C GLY A 7 9.38 20.89 -4.58
N LEU A 8 8.44 20.82 -5.53
CA LEU A 8 8.74 20.45 -6.92
C LEU A 8 9.53 21.56 -7.65
N ASP A 9 9.24 22.82 -7.35
CA ASP A 9 9.86 24.01 -7.93
C ASP A 9 11.31 24.22 -7.48
N THR A 10 11.66 23.74 -6.28
CA THR A 10 13.01 23.84 -5.71
C THR A 10 13.81 22.54 -5.81
N ARG A 11 13.22 21.53 -6.45
CA ARG A 11 13.81 20.20 -6.60
C ARG A 11 15.12 20.25 -7.39
N LYS A 12 16.18 19.64 -6.86
CA LYS A 12 17.38 19.37 -7.64
C LYS A 12 17.11 18.30 -8.68
N ARG A 13 17.55 18.51 -9.91
CA ARG A 13 17.39 17.52 -10.99
C ARG A 13 17.98 16.16 -10.56
N GLY A 14 17.23 15.08 -10.81
CA GLY A 14 17.64 13.73 -10.45
C GLY A 14 17.37 13.33 -8.99
N SER A 15 17.05 14.27 -8.08
CA SER A 15 16.60 13.92 -6.73
C SER A 15 15.25 13.24 -6.74
N PRO A 16 14.98 12.27 -5.86
CA PRO A 16 13.67 11.59 -5.84
C PRO A 16 12.53 12.51 -5.40
N VAL A 17 11.34 12.25 -5.93
CA VAL A 17 10.06 12.76 -5.42
C VAL A 17 9.41 11.65 -4.59
N VAL A 18 8.95 11.97 -3.39
CA VAL A 18 8.19 11.02 -2.55
C VAL A 18 6.73 11.08 -2.94
N VAL A 19 6.18 9.96 -3.39
CA VAL A 19 4.80 9.84 -3.87
C VAL A 19 4.01 8.93 -2.93
N PHE A 20 2.91 9.44 -2.40
CA PHE A 20 2.09 8.75 -1.41
C PHE A 20 0.84 8.14 -2.03
N GLU A 21 0.66 6.83 -1.83
CA GLU A 21 -0.47 6.03 -2.29
C GLU A 21 -1.31 5.58 -1.08
N ALA A 22 -2.54 6.07 -0.99
CA ALA A 22 -3.43 5.84 0.15
C ALA A 22 -4.02 4.42 0.17
N GLY A 23 -4.48 3.97 1.32
CA GLY A 23 -5.18 2.71 1.51
C GLY A 23 -6.52 2.63 0.74
N ALA A 24 -7.15 1.46 0.76
CA ALA A 24 -8.46 1.27 0.12
C ALA A 24 -9.47 2.28 0.70
N THR A 25 -10.25 2.90 -0.19
CA THR A 25 -11.29 3.90 0.13
C THR A 25 -10.78 5.18 0.79
N ASN A 26 -9.49 5.28 1.10
CA ASN A 26 -8.90 6.47 1.71
C ASN A 26 -8.62 7.58 0.68
N SER A 27 -8.70 8.83 1.16
CA SER A 27 -8.22 10.00 0.46
C SER A 27 -6.78 10.34 0.88
N LEU A 28 -6.17 11.33 0.22
CA LEU A 28 -4.85 11.85 0.59
C LEU A 28 -4.77 12.41 2.03
N GLU A 29 -5.92 12.65 2.66
CA GLU A 29 -5.97 13.15 4.05
C GLU A 29 -5.38 12.15 5.07
N VAL A 30 -5.27 10.87 4.72
CA VAL A 30 -4.58 9.88 5.56
C VAL A 30 -3.13 10.27 5.84
N TRP A 31 -2.52 11.07 4.98
CA TRP A 31 -1.13 11.50 5.05
C TRP A 31 -0.91 12.84 5.74
N ARG A 32 -1.98 13.48 6.26
CA ARG A 32 -1.90 14.85 6.79
C ARG A 32 -0.84 15.05 7.88
N SER A 33 -0.57 14.03 8.69
CA SER A 33 0.45 14.09 9.76
C SER A 33 1.85 13.74 9.27
N VAL A 34 1.98 13.04 8.13
CA VAL A 34 3.24 12.57 7.56
C VAL A 34 3.78 13.56 6.53
N LEU A 35 2.92 14.09 5.64
CA LEU A 35 3.32 14.95 4.52
C LEU A 35 4.18 16.15 4.93
N PRO A 36 3.81 16.97 5.95
CA PRO A 36 4.63 18.13 6.32
C PRO A 36 6.04 17.76 6.76
N GLN A 37 6.17 16.63 7.46
CA GLN A 37 7.46 16.16 7.96
C GLN A 37 8.33 15.64 6.81
N VAL A 38 7.78 14.85 5.89
CA VAL A 38 8.53 14.34 4.73
C VAL A 38 8.87 15.47 3.75
N ALA A 39 8.03 16.50 3.62
CA ALA A 39 8.30 17.66 2.79
C ALA A 39 9.58 18.44 3.21
N THR A 40 10.06 18.26 4.44
CA THR A 40 11.36 18.80 4.86
C THR A 40 12.57 18.00 4.35
N LEU A 41 12.34 16.76 3.90
CA LEU A 41 13.37 15.83 3.44
C LEU A 41 13.50 15.79 1.91
N ALA A 42 12.36 15.85 1.21
CA ALA A 42 12.28 15.74 -0.25
C ALA A 42 10.97 16.35 -0.78
N PRO A 43 10.86 16.67 -2.09
CA PRO A 43 9.59 16.97 -2.71
C PRO A 43 8.57 15.85 -2.53
N VAL A 44 7.33 16.22 -2.25
CA VAL A 44 6.25 15.27 -1.94
C VAL A 44 5.06 15.45 -2.87
N VAL A 45 4.37 14.35 -3.17
CA VAL A 45 3.10 14.31 -3.88
C VAL A 45 2.16 13.33 -3.19
N ALA A 46 0.95 13.77 -2.86
CA ALA A 46 -0.15 12.92 -2.44
C ALA A 46 -1.40 13.24 -3.27
N TYR A 47 -2.25 12.27 -3.53
CA TYR A 47 -3.40 12.45 -4.40
C TYR A 47 -4.59 11.59 -4.00
N ASP A 48 -5.77 12.00 -4.44
CA ASP A 48 -6.97 11.18 -4.36
C ASP A 48 -7.11 10.39 -5.67
N ARG A 49 -7.20 9.06 -5.59
CA ARG A 49 -7.51 8.21 -6.75
C ARG A 49 -8.86 8.60 -7.37
N PRO A 50 -9.12 8.32 -8.66
CA PRO A 50 -10.41 8.61 -9.29
C PRO A 50 -11.58 8.07 -8.48
N GLY A 51 -12.56 8.93 -8.18
CA GLY A 51 -13.76 8.60 -7.41
C GLY A 51 -13.59 8.50 -5.89
N LEU A 52 -12.37 8.75 -5.37
CA LEU A 52 -12.10 8.82 -3.94
C LEU A 52 -11.83 10.25 -3.48
N GLY A 53 -12.05 10.52 -2.19
CA GLY A 53 -11.84 11.83 -1.59
C GLY A 53 -12.59 12.93 -2.34
N ARG A 54 -11.86 13.84 -2.97
CA ARG A 54 -12.41 14.93 -3.79
C ARG A 54 -12.10 14.78 -5.28
N SER A 55 -11.64 13.60 -5.72
CA SER A 55 -11.45 13.31 -7.14
C SER A 55 -12.75 12.83 -7.76
N GLU A 56 -13.06 13.35 -8.94
CA GLU A 56 -14.14 12.82 -9.77
C GLU A 56 -13.82 11.40 -10.23
N TRP A 57 -14.84 10.56 -10.34
CA TRP A 57 -14.69 9.22 -10.88
C TRP A 57 -14.63 9.27 -12.40
N ASP A 58 -13.67 8.54 -12.96
CA ASP A 58 -13.50 8.44 -14.41
C ASP A 58 -14.33 7.31 -15.05
N ASN A 59 -15.19 6.64 -14.23
CA ASN A 59 -16.06 5.53 -14.61
C ASN A 59 -15.31 4.28 -15.11
N GLU A 60 -14.01 4.19 -14.85
CA GLU A 60 -13.20 3.04 -15.21
C GLU A 60 -13.00 2.10 -14.02
N THR A 61 -12.80 0.82 -14.30
CA THR A 61 -12.44 -0.16 -13.26
C THR A 61 -11.05 0.15 -12.74
N PRO A 62 -10.87 0.39 -11.43
CA PRO A 62 -9.58 0.79 -10.84
C PRO A 62 -8.61 -0.40 -10.70
N THR A 63 -8.34 -1.09 -11.80
CA THR A 63 -7.31 -2.14 -11.83
C THR A 63 -5.94 -1.55 -11.46
N PRO A 64 -5.00 -2.33 -10.91
CA PRO A 64 -3.66 -1.84 -10.60
C PRO A 64 -2.97 -1.17 -11.79
N ARG A 65 -3.15 -1.70 -13.01
CA ARG A 65 -2.63 -1.09 -14.25
C ARG A 65 -3.28 0.25 -14.55
N HIS A 66 -4.62 0.35 -14.41
CA HIS A 66 -5.33 1.61 -14.61
C HIS A 66 -4.87 2.67 -13.62
N VAL A 67 -4.81 2.33 -12.32
CA VAL A 67 -4.35 3.24 -11.26
C VAL A 67 -2.90 3.69 -11.52
N SER A 68 -2.00 2.78 -11.86
CA SER A 68 -0.59 3.11 -12.18
C SER A 68 -0.49 4.08 -13.36
N ASN A 69 -1.27 3.86 -14.44
CA ASN A 69 -1.29 4.74 -15.59
C ASN A 69 -1.84 6.14 -15.25
N ARG A 70 -2.88 6.20 -14.41
CA ARG A 70 -3.46 7.48 -13.95
C ARG A 70 -2.50 8.25 -13.06
N LEU A 71 -1.82 7.57 -12.13
CA LEU A 71 -0.78 8.18 -11.30
C LEU A 71 0.36 8.72 -12.16
N ARG A 72 0.90 7.91 -13.08
CA ARG A 72 2.00 8.33 -13.95
C ARG A 72 1.65 9.58 -14.77
N ARG A 73 0.44 9.63 -15.35
CA ARG A 73 -0.05 10.82 -16.07
C ARG A 73 -0.19 12.04 -15.17
N LEU A 74 -0.70 11.86 -13.94
CA LEU A 74 -0.78 12.94 -12.95
C LEU A 74 0.59 13.53 -12.66
N LEU A 75 1.59 12.66 -12.37
CA LEU A 75 2.96 13.09 -12.06
C LEU A 75 3.56 13.88 -13.22
N GLN A 76 3.37 13.43 -14.45
CA GLN A 76 3.81 14.15 -15.67
C GLN A 76 3.13 15.54 -15.80
N GLN A 77 1.81 15.61 -15.57
CA GLN A 77 1.04 16.86 -15.69
C GLN A 77 1.45 17.93 -14.66
N ILE A 78 1.89 17.52 -13.46
CA ILE A 78 2.36 18.46 -12.43
C ILE A 78 3.88 18.71 -12.48
N GLY A 79 4.58 18.16 -13.48
CA GLY A 79 6.04 18.30 -13.60
C GLY A 79 6.85 17.52 -12.57
N ALA A 80 6.24 16.54 -11.90
CA ALA A 80 6.93 15.63 -11.00
C ALA A 80 7.60 14.51 -11.81
N GLU A 81 8.83 14.77 -12.27
CA GLU A 81 9.61 13.79 -13.03
C GLU A 81 10.23 12.71 -12.11
N PRO A 82 10.51 11.48 -12.62
CA PRO A 82 11.23 10.48 -11.86
C PRO A 82 12.67 10.94 -11.51
N PRO A 83 13.34 10.27 -10.57
CA PRO A 83 12.94 9.03 -9.89
C PRO A 83 11.97 9.25 -8.73
N TYR A 84 11.16 8.21 -8.42
CA TYR A 84 10.18 8.25 -7.33
C TYR A 84 10.58 7.35 -6.16
N VAL A 85 10.32 7.81 -4.94
CA VAL A 85 10.17 6.95 -3.76
C VAL A 85 8.67 6.81 -3.49
N LEU A 86 8.14 5.60 -3.65
CA LEU A 86 6.72 5.34 -3.44
C LEU A 86 6.47 4.93 -1.99
N VAL A 87 5.50 5.57 -1.36
CA VAL A 87 5.04 5.25 0.01
C VAL A 87 3.61 4.79 -0.08
N GLY A 88 3.38 3.50 0.12
CA GLY A 88 2.04 2.91 -0.01
C GLY A 88 1.53 2.34 1.30
N TYR A 89 0.33 2.76 1.72
CA TYR A 89 -0.36 2.27 2.90
C TYR A 89 -1.44 1.27 2.54
N SER A 90 -1.47 0.10 3.21
CA SER A 90 -2.50 -0.91 3.00
C SER A 90 -2.61 -1.27 1.50
N TRP A 91 -3.79 -1.12 0.89
CA TRP A 91 -4.00 -1.26 -0.55
C TRP A 91 -3.04 -0.41 -1.40
N GLY A 92 -2.71 0.81 -0.93
CA GLY A 92 -1.70 1.66 -1.57
C GLY A 92 -0.32 1.01 -1.64
N GLY A 93 0.05 0.16 -0.67
CA GLY A 93 1.28 -0.62 -0.72
C GLY A 93 1.28 -1.63 -1.88
N THR A 94 0.15 -2.29 -2.09
CA THR A 94 -0.07 -3.17 -3.24
C THR A 94 0.02 -2.39 -4.56
N LEU A 95 -0.65 -1.24 -4.66
CA LEU A 95 -0.62 -0.39 -5.85
C LEU A 95 0.79 0.16 -6.14
N ALA A 96 1.54 0.56 -5.10
CA ALA A 96 2.94 0.97 -5.24
C ALA A 96 3.82 -0.18 -5.77
N ARG A 97 3.54 -1.41 -5.33
CA ARG A 97 4.23 -2.61 -5.82
C ARG A 97 3.95 -2.84 -7.30
N TYR A 98 2.70 -2.70 -7.74
CA TYR A 98 2.32 -2.78 -9.16
C TYR A 98 2.96 -1.67 -9.98
N PHE A 99 2.94 -0.42 -9.49
CA PHE A 99 3.59 0.70 -10.18
C PHE A 99 5.08 0.40 -10.40
N ALA A 100 5.78 -0.10 -9.38
CA ALA A 100 7.19 -0.45 -9.47
C ALA A 100 7.44 -1.58 -10.50
N GLY A 101 6.53 -2.54 -10.62
CA GLY A 101 6.60 -3.60 -11.62
C GLY A 101 6.37 -3.08 -13.05
N TYR A 102 5.41 -2.16 -13.24
CA TYR A 102 5.10 -1.59 -14.56
C TYR A 102 6.10 -0.53 -15.01
N HIS A 103 6.74 0.18 -14.08
CA HIS A 103 7.65 1.30 -14.36
C HIS A 103 8.95 1.21 -13.55
N PRO A 104 9.70 0.09 -13.65
CA PRO A 104 10.86 -0.15 -12.77
C PRO A 104 11.96 0.91 -12.92
N GLY A 105 12.12 1.50 -14.10
CA GLY A 105 13.11 2.57 -14.36
C GLY A 105 12.76 3.92 -13.73
N GLU A 106 11.52 4.12 -13.27
CA GLU A 106 11.05 5.36 -12.66
C GLU A 106 11.11 5.33 -11.13
N VAL A 107 11.33 4.16 -10.50
CA VAL A 107 11.33 3.98 -9.05
C VAL A 107 12.75 3.94 -8.50
N ALA A 108 12.99 4.68 -7.43
CA ALA A 108 14.25 4.74 -6.69
C ALA A 108 14.18 4.15 -5.29
N GLY A 109 12.97 3.90 -4.77
CA GLY A 109 12.78 3.31 -3.45
C GLY A 109 11.31 3.02 -3.14
N LEU A 110 11.08 2.16 -2.16
CA LEU A 110 9.74 1.71 -1.78
C LEU A 110 9.59 1.68 -0.25
N VAL A 111 8.51 2.23 0.24
CA VAL A 111 8.06 2.11 1.64
C VAL A 111 6.67 1.51 1.64
N TYR A 112 6.54 0.33 2.19
CA TYR A 112 5.28 -0.37 2.36
C TYR A 112 4.80 -0.24 3.80
N VAL A 113 3.67 0.42 4.01
CA VAL A 113 3.10 0.68 5.33
C VAL A 113 1.94 -0.28 5.53
N ASP A 114 2.19 -1.36 6.25
CA ASP A 114 1.25 -2.47 6.52
C ASP A 114 0.45 -2.88 5.27
N PRO A 115 1.16 -3.29 4.18
CA PRO A 115 0.56 -3.47 2.86
C PRO A 115 -0.38 -4.67 2.81
N GLY A 116 -1.40 -4.60 1.97
CA GLY A 116 -2.31 -5.70 1.67
C GLY A 116 -3.34 -5.33 0.60
N PRO A 117 -3.75 -6.28 -0.24
CA PRO A 117 -3.39 -7.70 -0.27
C PRO A 117 -1.93 -7.93 -0.69
N ILE A 118 -1.34 -9.02 -0.18
CA ILE A 118 0.01 -9.43 -0.56
C ILE A 118 -0.11 -10.22 -1.87
N VAL A 119 0.14 -9.56 -2.99
CA VAL A 119 -0.13 -10.08 -4.33
C VAL A 119 0.78 -11.23 -4.79
N THR A 120 1.80 -11.54 -4.01
CA THR A 120 2.64 -12.75 -4.20
C THR A 120 2.03 -14.00 -3.56
N GLN A 121 0.82 -13.90 -3.00
CA GLN A 121 0.10 -15.00 -2.37
C GLN A 121 -0.92 -15.60 -3.34
N SER A 122 -1.07 -16.92 -3.24
CA SER A 122 -2.16 -17.70 -3.84
C SER A 122 -3.42 -17.64 -2.94
N LEU A 123 -4.54 -18.14 -3.43
CA LEU A 123 -5.73 -18.35 -2.60
C LEU A 123 -5.44 -19.27 -1.41
N ALA A 124 -4.62 -20.32 -1.59
CA ALA A 124 -4.24 -21.22 -0.50
C ALA A 124 -3.47 -20.49 0.60
N ASP A 125 -2.58 -19.55 0.24
CA ASP A 125 -1.88 -18.73 1.22
C ASP A 125 -2.85 -17.81 1.96
N ASN A 126 -3.84 -17.24 1.29
CA ASN A 126 -4.87 -16.40 1.90
C ASN A 126 -5.81 -17.17 2.83
N LEU A 127 -6.00 -18.47 2.60
CA LEU A 127 -6.78 -19.36 3.46
C LEU A 127 -5.99 -19.84 4.70
N ALA A 128 -4.68 -19.90 4.61
CA ALA A 128 -3.83 -20.47 5.68
C ALA A 128 -4.07 -19.89 7.10
N PRO A 129 -4.31 -18.58 7.31
CA PRO A 129 -4.66 -18.04 8.63
C PRO A 129 -5.99 -18.58 9.16
N PHE A 130 -6.97 -18.83 8.29
CA PHE A 130 -8.28 -19.38 8.64
C PHE A 130 -8.21 -20.85 8.94
N ASP A 131 -7.42 -21.60 8.18
CA ASP A 131 -7.16 -23.02 8.40
C ASP A 131 -6.47 -23.24 9.76
N ALA A 132 -5.52 -22.37 10.09
CA ALA A 132 -4.78 -22.43 11.36
C ALA A 132 -5.66 -22.30 12.61
N ILE A 133 -6.85 -21.73 12.49
CA ILE A 133 -7.83 -21.58 13.58
C ILE A 133 -9.07 -22.47 13.40
N GLY A 134 -9.07 -23.36 12.42
CA GLY A 134 -10.19 -24.26 12.12
C GLY A 134 -11.40 -23.59 11.47
N ALA A 135 -11.31 -22.31 11.03
CA ALA A 135 -12.39 -21.60 10.37
C ALA A 135 -12.44 -21.88 8.85
N GLY A 136 -11.34 -22.26 8.25
CA GLY A 136 -11.22 -22.66 6.86
C GLY A 136 -11.83 -21.68 5.85
N ARG A 137 -12.26 -22.19 4.70
CA ARG A 137 -12.93 -21.41 3.65
C ARG A 137 -14.17 -20.68 4.13
N ALA A 138 -14.95 -21.27 5.02
CA ALA A 138 -16.16 -20.64 5.55
C ALA A 138 -15.86 -19.36 6.35
N GLY A 139 -14.79 -19.37 7.15
CA GLY A 139 -14.33 -18.18 7.87
C GLY A 139 -13.85 -17.08 6.94
N TYR A 140 -13.10 -17.43 5.89
CA TYR A 140 -12.67 -16.51 4.84
C TYR A 140 -13.89 -15.86 4.13
N ASP A 141 -14.85 -16.66 3.70
CA ASP A 141 -16.06 -16.16 3.02
C ASP A 141 -16.90 -15.26 3.94
N ALA A 142 -16.99 -15.57 5.24
CA ALA A 142 -17.66 -14.74 6.23
C ALA A 142 -17.00 -13.38 6.40
N LEU A 143 -15.66 -13.33 6.43
CA LEU A 143 -14.90 -12.06 6.48
C LEU A 143 -15.22 -11.19 5.28
N TRP A 144 -15.08 -11.73 4.08
CA TRP A 144 -15.31 -10.97 2.84
C TRP A 144 -16.75 -10.55 2.64
N SER A 145 -17.72 -11.37 3.06
CA SER A 145 -19.14 -11.00 3.06
C SER A 145 -19.42 -9.85 4.02
N SER A 146 -18.79 -9.85 5.20
CA SER A 146 -18.89 -8.76 6.16
C SER A 146 -18.32 -7.45 5.63
N TYR A 147 -17.15 -7.49 4.95
CA TYR A 147 -16.59 -6.33 4.27
C TYR A 147 -17.49 -5.84 3.12
N ALA A 148 -18.01 -6.75 2.30
CA ALA A 148 -18.92 -6.38 1.21
C ALA A 148 -20.15 -5.63 1.72
N ALA A 149 -20.75 -6.08 2.83
CA ALA A 149 -21.87 -5.41 3.46
C ALA A 149 -21.54 -3.99 3.95
N LEU A 150 -20.31 -3.74 4.44
CA LEU A 150 -19.86 -2.39 4.83
C LEU A 150 -19.83 -1.44 3.63
N PHE A 151 -19.43 -1.93 2.46
CA PHE A 151 -19.26 -1.09 1.26
C PHE A 151 -20.50 -1.06 0.35
N GLU A 152 -21.56 -1.81 0.67
CA GLU A 152 -22.77 -1.89 -0.16
C GLU A 152 -23.39 -0.51 -0.47
N ARG A 153 -23.40 0.38 0.55
CA ARG A 153 -23.96 1.74 0.43
C ARG A 153 -22.93 2.80 0.04
N SER A 154 -21.69 2.43 -0.27
CA SER A 154 -20.65 3.34 -0.69
C SER A 154 -20.83 3.80 -2.14
N SER A 155 -20.07 4.80 -2.57
CA SER A 155 -20.08 5.25 -3.96
C SER A 155 -19.72 4.12 -4.93
N PRO A 156 -20.14 4.19 -6.20
CA PRO A 156 -19.80 3.19 -7.21
C PRO A 156 -18.26 3.00 -7.33
N ALA A 157 -17.49 4.07 -7.23
CA ALA A 157 -16.02 4.01 -7.30
C ALA A 157 -15.42 3.21 -6.14
N VAL A 158 -15.91 3.43 -4.90
CA VAL A 158 -15.49 2.68 -3.71
C VAL A 158 -15.81 1.20 -3.86
N ARG A 159 -17.03 0.87 -4.33
CA ARG A 159 -17.39 -0.54 -4.58
C ARG A 159 -16.54 -1.18 -5.67
N ALA A 160 -16.24 -0.44 -6.74
CA ALA A 160 -15.37 -0.92 -7.82
C ALA A 160 -13.96 -1.21 -7.30
N GLU A 161 -13.38 -0.33 -6.48
CA GLU A 161 -12.08 -0.55 -5.86
C GLU A 161 -12.09 -1.78 -4.93
N PHE A 162 -13.12 -1.92 -4.09
CA PHE A 162 -13.25 -3.08 -3.21
C PHE A 162 -13.36 -4.39 -4.00
N ASN A 163 -14.09 -4.41 -5.11
CA ASN A 163 -14.22 -5.61 -5.95
C ASN A 163 -12.89 -6.00 -6.62
N VAL A 164 -12.10 -5.02 -7.07
CA VAL A 164 -10.74 -5.28 -7.60
C VAL A 164 -9.84 -5.84 -6.51
N PHE A 165 -9.84 -5.20 -5.34
CA PHE A 165 -9.08 -5.64 -4.17
C PHE A 165 -9.43 -7.09 -3.80
N ARG A 166 -10.73 -7.41 -3.63
CA ARG A 166 -11.20 -8.76 -3.32
C ARG A 166 -10.80 -9.77 -4.40
N GLY A 167 -10.97 -9.41 -5.66
CA GLY A 167 -10.62 -10.29 -6.79
C GLY A 167 -9.14 -10.69 -6.81
N LEU A 168 -8.23 -9.84 -6.31
CA LEU A 168 -6.83 -10.20 -6.17
C LEU A 168 -6.58 -11.25 -5.07
N MET A 169 -7.39 -11.26 -4.01
CA MET A 169 -7.28 -12.22 -2.91
C MET A 169 -7.79 -13.62 -3.27
N GLU A 170 -8.58 -13.74 -4.35
CA GLU A 170 -9.18 -15.01 -4.79
C GLU A 170 -8.40 -15.70 -5.95
N ARG A 171 -7.22 -15.18 -6.29
CA ARG A 171 -6.40 -15.76 -7.37
C ARG A 171 -5.64 -16.99 -6.91
N ASP A 172 -5.62 -18.02 -7.76
CA ASP A 172 -4.85 -19.24 -7.51
C ASP A 172 -3.34 -19.07 -7.76
N LEU A 173 -2.94 -18.06 -8.52
CA LEU A 173 -1.56 -17.82 -8.90
C LEU A 173 -1.12 -16.40 -8.55
N ALA A 174 0.13 -16.30 -8.07
CA ALA A 174 0.81 -15.02 -7.90
C ALA A 174 0.87 -14.23 -9.22
N ASP A 175 0.73 -12.92 -9.14
CA ASP A 175 0.80 -12.07 -10.33
C ASP A 175 2.26 -11.95 -10.81
N ARG A 176 2.54 -12.56 -11.96
CA ARG A 176 3.89 -12.59 -12.55
C ARG A 176 4.34 -11.24 -13.09
N ASP A 177 3.42 -10.31 -13.34
CA ASP A 177 3.74 -8.95 -13.81
C ASP A 177 4.51 -8.13 -12.76
N LEU A 178 4.68 -8.65 -11.55
CA LEU A 178 5.35 -7.96 -10.46
C LEU A 178 6.85 -8.29 -10.33
N TRP A 179 7.40 -9.17 -11.14
CA TRP A 179 8.80 -9.56 -11.09
C TRP A 179 9.58 -9.04 -12.30
N PRO A 180 10.85 -8.66 -12.09
CA PRO A 180 11.58 -8.53 -10.83
C PRO A 180 11.18 -7.27 -10.05
N VAL A 181 11.36 -7.31 -8.71
CA VAL A 181 11.38 -6.07 -7.89
C VAL A 181 12.56 -5.24 -8.38
N PRO A 182 12.39 -3.93 -8.64
CA PRO A 182 13.53 -3.09 -8.99
C PRO A 182 14.60 -3.15 -7.88
N ASP A 183 15.88 -3.11 -8.30
CA ASP A 183 17.03 -3.07 -7.38
C ASP A 183 17.10 -1.70 -6.68
N VAL A 184 16.22 -1.51 -5.70
CA VAL A 184 16.06 -0.26 -4.95
C VAL A 184 15.94 -0.54 -3.45
N PRO A 185 16.26 0.44 -2.59
CA PRO A 185 15.98 0.33 -1.16
C PRO A 185 14.50 0.12 -0.88
N VAL A 186 14.19 -0.82 0.03
CA VAL A 186 12.82 -1.16 0.43
C VAL A 186 12.72 -1.16 1.95
N VAL A 187 11.70 -0.52 2.49
CA VAL A 187 11.28 -0.67 3.89
C VAL A 187 9.86 -1.20 3.92
N VAL A 188 9.64 -2.29 4.66
CA VAL A 188 8.33 -2.88 4.92
C VAL A 188 8.01 -2.71 6.40
N LEU A 189 6.93 -2.01 6.70
CA LEU A 189 6.38 -1.85 8.03
C LEU A 189 5.20 -2.81 8.21
N VAL A 190 5.19 -3.59 9.28
CA VAL A 190 4.11 -4.51 9.65
C VAL A 190 3.55 -4.09 10.99
N ALA A 191 2.26 -3.82 11.03
CA ALA A 191 1.52 -3.51 12.25
C ALA A 191 1.15 -4.80 12.99
N ALA A 192 1.57 -4.91 14.26
CA ALA A 192 1.40 -6.11 15.07
C ALA A 192 0.49 -5.91 16.31
N LYS A 193 -0.04 -4.69 16.51
CA LYS A 193 -1.07 -4.42 17.52
C LYS A 193 -2.44 -4.75 16.92
N PRO A 194 -3.29 -5.56 17.62
CA PRO A 194 -4.63 -5.86 17.13
C PRO A 194 -5.45 -4.58 16.96
N TYR A 195 -6.16 -4.50 15.84
CA TYR A 195 -7.21 -3.50 15.69
C TYR A 195 -8.46 -3.96 16.44
N PRO A 196 -9.20 -3.08 17.14
CA PRO A 196 -10.45 -3.47 17.78
C PRO A 196 -11.40 -4.12 16.76
N PRO A 197 -12.00 -5.28 17.09
CA PRO A 197 -12.89 -5.97 16.17
C PRO A 197 -14.13 -5.12 15.91
N PHE A 198 -14.34 -4.71 14.67
CA PHE A 198 -15.51 -3.96 14.22
C PHE A 198 -16.48 -4.83 13.40
N LEU A 199 -16.09 -6.06 13.09
CA LEU A 199 -16.91 -7.05 12.40
C LEU A 199 -17.35 -8.14 13.37
N LYS A 200 -18.59 -8.61 13.20
CA LYS A 200 -19.07 -9.83 13.84
C LYS A 200 -18.70 -11.02 12.96
N LEU A 201 -17.75 -11.82 13.42
CA LEU A 201 -17.25 -12.97 12.67
C LEU A 201 -17.58 -14.28 13.41
N PRO A 202 -17.76 -15.41 12.69
CA PRO A 202 -18.11 -16.70 13.28
C PRO A 202 -16.92 -17.44 13.90
N TYR A 203 -15.82 -16.75 14.18
CA TYR A 203 -14.59 -17.29 14.80
C TYR A 203 -14.00 -16.25 15.74
N ASP A 204 -12.99 -16.67 16.54
CA ASP A 204 -12.26 -15.76 17.43
C ASP A 204 -11.41 -14.79 16.63
N PRO A 205 -11.71 -13.47 16.66
CA PRO A 205 -10.95 -12.46 15.92
C PRO A 205 -9.50 -12.35 16.40
N GLN A 206 -9.23 -12.61 17.69
CA GLN A 206 -7.88 -12.54 18.26
C GLN A 206 -7.01 -13.72 17.77
N ALA A 207 -7.57 -14.92 17.77
CA ALA A 207 -6.87 -16.09 17.24
C ALA A 207 -6.57 -15.92 15.74
N HIS A 208 -7.55 -15.42 14.96
CA HIS A 208 -7.34 -15.11 13.55
C HIS A 208 -6.26 -14.06 13.35
N PHE A 209 -6.31 -12.95 14.08
CA PHE A 209 -5.28 -11.89 13.98
C PHE A 209 -3.88 -12.44 14.22
N GLN A 210 -3.70 -13.31 15.24
CA GLN A 210 -2.39 -13.90 15.53
C GLN A 210 -1.91 -14.86 14.42
N ALA A 211 -2.81 -15.62 13.82
CA ALA A 211 -2.49 -16.50 12.70
C ALA A 211 -2.13 -15.68 11.44
N ASP A 212 -2.94 -14.66 11.13
CA ASP A 212 -2.71 -13.75 10.01
C ASP A 212 -1.42 -12.95 10.14
N LEU A 213 -1.13 -12.41 11.34
CA LEU A 213 0.10 -11.67 11.61
C LEU A 213 1.35 -12.52 11.33
N ARG A 214 1.39 -13.76 11.87
CA ARG A 214 2.52 -14.68 11.60
C ARG A 214 2.67 -14.98 10.11
N HIS A 215 1.55 -15.16 9.43
CA HIS A 215 1.54 -15.43 7.99
C HIS A 215 2.03 -14.20 7.20
N ARG A 216 1.50 -13.01 7.47
CA ARG A 216 1.90 -11.76 6.82
C ARG A 216 3.38 -11.43 7.03
N ILE A 217 3.90 -11.60 8.25
CA ILE A 217 5.34 -11.38 8.52
C ILE A 217 6.18 -12.27 7.61
N ARG A 218 5.86 -13.55 7.50
CA ARG A 218 6.59 -14.49 6.64
C ARG A 218 6.56 -14.05 5.18
N MET A 219 5.39 -13.70 4.66
CA MET A 219 5.22 -13.31 3.25
C MET A 219 5.86 -11.95 2.94
N LEU A 220 5.75 -10.98 3.84
CA LEU A 220 6.34 -9.65 3.66
C LEU A 220 7.85 -9.65 3.89
N GLN A 221 8.37 -10.61 4.64
CA GLN A 221 9.81 -10.84 4.74
C GLN A 221 10.42 -11.15 3.36
N GLU A 222 9.71 -11.88 2.51
CA GLU A 222 10.17 -12.15 1.12
C GLU A 222 10.29 -10.87 0.31
N TRP A 223 9.40 -9.89 0.49
CA TRP A 223 9.49 -8.59 -0.17
C TRP A 223 10.72 -7.79 0.27
N ALA A 224 11.06 -7.87 1.55
CA ALA A 224 12.26 -7.22 2.08
C ALA A 224 13.53 -7.94 1.60
N LEU A 225 13.56 -9.28 1.63
CA LEU A 225 14.72 -10.08 1.20
C LEU A 225 14.98 -10.02 -0.30
N ALA A 226 13.95 -9.81 -1.12
CA ALA A 226 14.08 -9.64 -2.56
C ALA A 226 14.80 -8.33 -2.96
N ALA A 227 14.90 -7.37 -2.03
CA ALA A 227 15.56 -6.09 -2.26
C ALA A 227 16.99 -6.12 -1.68
N PRO A 228 18.02 -5.66 -2.41
CA PRO A 228 19.42 -5.68 -1.94
C PRO A 228 19.65 -4.91 -0.62
N ARG A 229 18.78 -3.95 -0.33
CA ARG A 229 18.80 -3.13 0.89
C ARG A 229 17.41 -3.10 1.53
N GLY A 230 16.80 -4.28 1.64
CA GLY A 230 15.49 -4.43 2.25
C GLY A 230 15.54 -4.39 3.78
N THR A 231 14.54 -3.79 4.38
CA THR A 231 14.35 -3.73 5.83
C THR A 231 12.91 -4.11 6.16
N LEU A 232 12.71 -5.04 7.07
CA LEU A 232 11.40 -5.38 7.64
C LEU A 232 11.34 -4.88 9.08
N ILE A 233 10.30 -4.15 9.43
CA ILE A 233 10.02 -3.72 10.80
C ILE A 233 8.64 -4.22 11.19
N VAL A 234 8.58 -4.88 12.34
CA VAL A 234 7.34 -5.30 12.98
C VAL A 234 7.12 -4.41 14.20
N SER A 235 6.07 -3.59 14.17
CA SER A 235 5.72 -2.69 15.27
C SER A 235 4.56 -3.24 16.08
N ASN A 236 4.79 -3.51 17.38
CA ASN A 236 3.72 -3.90 18.31
C ASN A 236 3.03 -2.70 18.98
N HIS A 237 3.43 -1.48 18.65
CA HIS A 237 2.85 -0.24 19.17
C HIS A 237 1.69 0.26 18.34
N THR A 238 1.65 -0.09 17.05
CA THR A 238 0.66 0.41 16.10
C THR A 238 -0.18 -0.72 15.51
N SER A 239 -1.46 -0.43 15.34
CA SER A 239 -2.40 -1.25 14.60
C SER A 239 -2.32 -0.93 13.10
N HIS A 240 -3.22 -1.50 12.29
CA HIS A 240 -3.32 -1.15 10.87
C HIS A 240 -3.43 0.37 10.61
N ALA A 241 -3.83 1.15 11.61
CA ALA A 241 -3.96 2.61 11.54
C ALA A 241 -2.61 3.36 11.67
N VAL A 242 -1.51 2.82 11.14
CA VAL A 242 -0.14 3.37 11.23
C VAL A 242 -0.05 4.87 10.93
N PRO A 243 -0.69 5.44 9.87
CA PRO A 243 -0.56 6.87 9.57
C PRO A 243 -1.12 7.81 10.67
N TRP A 244 -1.98 7.29 11.54
CA TRP A 244 -2.57 8.05 12.65
C TRP A 244 -1.93 7.74 14.00
N GLU A 245 -1.52 6.48 14.23
CA GLU A 245 -0.98 6.03 15.51
C GLU A 245 0.53 6.27 15.63
N ASP A 246 1.27 6.19 14.51
CA ASP A 246 2.74 6.31 14.49
C ASP A 246 3.24 6.92 13.16
N PRO A 247 2.90 8.18 12.86
CA PRO A 247 3.36 8.86 11.64
C PRO A 247 4.90 8.98 11.61
N GLU A 248 5.57 9.08 12.76
CA GLU A 248 7.03 9.19 12.87
C GLU A 248 7.73 7.93 12.33
N LEU A 249 7.15 6.74 12.53
CA LEU A 249 7.67 5.50 11.96
C LEU A 249 7.68 5.54 10.42
N ILE A 250 6.65 6.13 9.82
CA ILE A 250 6.59 6.31 8.36
C ILE A 250 7.65 7.32 7.90
N VAL A 251 7.78 8.44 8.60
CA VAL A 251 8.81 9.47 8.30
C VAL A 251 10.20 8.86 8.40
N TRP A 252 10.46 8.06 9.44
CA TRP A 252 11.72 7.34 9.59
C TRP A 252 11.97 6.39 8.41
N ALA A 253 10.96 5.61 8.01
CA ALA A 253 11.08 4.68 6.88
C ALA A 253 11.40 5.39 5.57
N VAL A 254 10.74 6.53 5.30
CA VAL A 254 11.00 7.36 4.13
C VAL A 254 12.43 7.91 4.16
N ASN A 255 12.87 8.46 5.29
CA ASN A 255 14.23 8.98 5.44
C ASN A 255 15.28 7.87 5.25
N ARG A 256 15.02 6.67 5.78
CA ARG A 256 15.88 5.50 5.60
C ARG A 256 16.04 5.11 4.13
N VAL A 257 14.94 5.13 3.36
CA VAL A 257 14.96 4.86 1.92
C VAL A 257 15.67 5.98 1.17
N LEU A 258 15.32 7.25 1.41
CA LEU A 258 15.95 8.40 0.77
C LEU A 258 17.49 8.42 0.96
N SER A 259 17.96 8.13 2.18
CA SER A 259 19.39 8.06 2.51
C SER A 259 20.11 6.89 1.82
N ALA A 260 19.38 5.87 1.37
CA ALA A 260 19.93 4.71 0.68
C ALA A 260 19.85 4.83 -0.86
N VAL A 261 19.09 5.81 -1.39
CA VAL A 261 19.04 6.08 -2.84
C VAL A 261 20.41 6.62 -3.28
N PRO A 262 21.06 6.00 -4.28
CA PRO A 262 22.31 6.53 -4.82
C PRO A 262 22.08 7.93 -5.41
N ASN A 263 22.98 8.86 -5.11
CA ASN A 263 23.01 10.13 -5.83
C ASN A 263 23.28 9.83 -7.31
N ARG A 264 22.29 10.02 -8.17
CA ARG A 264 22.50 9.97 -9.62
C ARG A 264 23.04 11.33 -10.05
N PRO A 265 24.17 11.37 -10.79
CA PRO A 265 24.78 12.61 -11.25
C PRO A 265 23.87 13.41 -12.20
#